data_003df7e7d30bb1b94b81572dd46d37ab
#
_entry.id   003df7e7d30bb1b94b81572dd46d37ab
#
_cell.length_a   1.000
_cell.length_b   1.000
_cell.length_c   1.000
_cell.angle_alpha   90.00
_cell.angle_beta   90.00
_cell.angle_gamma   90.00
#
_symmetry.space_group_name_H-M   'P 1'
#
loop_
_entity.id
_entity.type
_entity.pdbx_description
1 polymer ?
#
loop_
_entity_poly.entity_id
_entity_poly.type
_entity_poly.pdbx_seq_one_letter_code
_entity_poly.pdbx_strand_id
1 'polypeptide(L)' 'MYFTDRGIEELAQRRGTEDVTLGWVAEQLRTFVDLHPEFEVAVDRLATWLARDDDEEWSQE' A
#
# COMPACT_ATOMS: atom_id res chain seq x y z
N MET A 1 13.42 7.96 12.73
CA MET A 1 13.32 7.93 12.24
C MET A 1 13.20 7.65 11.15
N TYR A 2 13.05 7.64 10.92
CA TYR A 2 12.99 7.38 10.21
C TYR A 2 13.09 7.51 9.11
N PHE A 3 12.72 8.10 8.73
CA PHE A 3 13.31 8.25 7.77
C PHE A 3 13.10 7.39 6.71
N THR A 4 12.50 6.56 6.79
CA THR A 4 12.37 5.62 5.82
C THR A 4 11.15 5.76 5.00
N ASP A 5 10.51 6.86 4.89
CA ASP A 5 9.37 6.95 4.01
C ASP A 5 9.79 7.56 2.66
N ARG A 6 11.05 7.43 2.31
CA ARG A 6 11.50 7.94 1.03
C ARG A 6 10.77 7.30 -0.14
N GLY A 7 10.47 6.02 -0.05
CA GLY A 7 9.74 5.38 -1.13
C GLY A 7 8.33 5.93 -1.25
N ILE A 8 7.72 6.20 -0.11
CA ILE A 8 6.38 6.76 -0.13
C ILE A 8 6.41 8.17 -0.72
N GLU A 9 7.41 8.94 -0.37
CA GLU A 9 7.54 10.27 -0.93
C GLU A 9 7.79 10.22 -2.41
N GLU A 10 8.62 9.31 -2.84
CA GLU A 10 8.92 9.20 -4.25
C GLU A 10 7.66 8.85 -5.02
N LEU A 11 6.87 7.95 -4.49
CA LEU A 11 5.62 7.59 -5.14
C LEU A 11 4.71 8.79 -5.26
N ALA A 12 4.58 9.55 -4.18
CA ALA A 12 3.71 10.71 -4.20
C ALA A 12 4.21 11.77 -5.18
N GLN A 13 5.53 11.94 -5.28
CA GLN A 13 6.05 12.94 -6.16
C GLN A 13 5.97 12.54 -7.62
N ARG A 14 6.24 11.28 -7.90
CA ARG A 14 6.26 10.85 -9.28
C ARG A 14 4.90 10.52 -9.84
N ARG A 15 4.04 9.99 -9.02
CA ARG A 15 2.75 9.52 -9.52
C ARG A 15 1.56 10.03 -8.73
N GLY A 16 1.79 11.02 -7.89
CA GLY A 16 0.74 11.48 -7.01
C GLY A 16 -0.44 12.10 -7.72
N THR A 17 -0.27 12.52 -8.98
CA THR A 17 -1.37 13.08 -9.72
C THR A 17 -2.03 12.09 -10.65
N GLU A 18 -1.58 10.84 -10.64
CA GLU A 18 -2.17 9.84 -11.51
C GLU A 18 -3.39 9.21 -10.85
N ASP A 19 -4.38 8.94 -11.66
CA ASP A 19 -5.56 8.27 -11.17
C ASP A 19 -5.52 6.83 -11.62
N VAL A 20 -5.61 5.89 -10.68
CA VAL A 20 -5.65 4.49 -11.01
C VAL A 20 -6.73 3.85 -10.17
N THR A 21 -7.21 2.71 -10.62
CA THR A 21 -8.21 2.01 -9.81
C THR A 21 -7.51 1.26 -8.69
N LEU A 22 -8.25 1.02 -7.62
CA LEU A 22 -7.70 0.19 -6.56
C LEU A 22 -7.49 -1.24 -7.05
N GLY A 23 -8.25 -1.66 -8.04
CA GLY A 23 -8.00 -2.98 -8.64
C GLY A 23 -6.62 -3.04 -9.26
N TRP A 24 -6.22 -1.96 -9.93
CA TRP A 24 -4.89 -1.90 -10.50
C TRP A 24 -3.84 -1.98 -9.39
N VAL A 25 -4.07 -1.25 -8.30
CA VAL A 25 -3.13 -1.27 -7.18
C VAL A 25 -3.04 -2.67 -6.60
N ALA A 26 -4.16 -3.35 -6.46
CA ALA A 26 -4.14 -4.70 -5.91
C ALA A 26 -3.29 -5.62 -6.76
N GLU A 27 -3.38 -5.47 -8.09
CA GLU A 27 -2.55 -6.26 -8.97
C GLU A 27 -1.07 -5.98 -8.76
N GLN A 28 -0.74 -4.71 -8.57
CA GLN A 28 0.65 -4.35 -8.34
C GLN A 28 1.15 -4.93 -7.02
N LEU A 29 0.32 -4.92 -6.00
CA LEU A 29 0.70 -5.50 -4.73
C LEU A 29 0.94 -7.00 -4.87
N ARG A 30 0.09 -7.66 -5.63
CA ARG A 30 0.26 -9.09 -5.84
C ARG A 30 1.56 -9.38 -6.58
N THR A 31 1.86 -8.61 -7.61
CA THR A 31 3.10 -8.77 -8.33
C THR A 31 4.30 -8.55 -7.41
N PHE A 32 4.20 -7.53 -6.56
CA PHE A 32 5.30 -7.25 -5.65
C PHE A 32 5.54 -8.42 -4.71
N VAL A 33 4.47 -9.01 -4.18
CA VAL A 33 4.62 -10.15 -3.27
C VAL A 33 5.20 -11.35 -4.00
N ASP A 34 4.82 -11.54 -5.27
CA ASP A 34 5.39 -12.64 -6.03
C ASP A 34 6.90 -12.49 -6.15
N LEU A 35 7.38 -11.26 -6.28
CA LEU A 35 8.81 -11.02 -6.40
C LEU A 35 9.49 -10.98 -5.05
N HIS A 36 8.76 -10.64 -4.02
CA HIS A 36 9.33 -10.48 -2.68
C HIS A 36 8.44 -11.13 -1.65
N PRO A 37 8.40 -12.47 -1.64
CA PRO A 37 7.46 -13.16 -0.75
C PRO A 37 7.71 -12.90 0.73
N GLU A 38 8.89 -12.40 1.07
CA GLU A 38 9.16 -12.10 2.46
C GLU A 38 8.28 -10.97 2.99
N PHE A 39 7.65 -10.19 2.09
CA PHE A 39 6.78 -9.10 2.52
C PHE A 39 5.32 -9.47 2.43
N GLU A 40 5.00 -10.73 2.25
CA GLU A 40 3.63 -11.14 2.04
C GLU A 40 2.69 -10.66 3.15
N VAL A 41 3.09 -10.85 4.38
CA VAL A 41 2.23 -10.48 5.50
C VAL A 41 2.03 -8.97 5.56
N ALA A 42 3.11 -8.21 5.38
CA ALA A 42 3.01 -6.77 5.46
C ALA A 42 2.14 -6.22 4.34
N VAL A 43 2.31 -6.75 3.14
CA VAL A 43 1.54 -6.27 2.01
C VAL A 43 0.07 -6.64 2.16
N ASP A 44 -0.20 -7.84 2.68
CA ASP A 44 -1.56 -8.25 2.92
C ASP A 44 -2.24 -7.33 3.93
N ARG A 45 -1.51 -6.93 4.96
CA ARG A 45 -2.07 -6.02 5.93
C ARG A 45 -2.34 -4.64 5.34
N LEU A 46 -1.44 -4.17 4.48
CA LEU A 46 -1.67 -2.91 3.82
C LEU A 46 -2.90 -3.00 2.93
N ALA A 47 -3.04 -4.08 2.20
CA ALA A 47 -4.19 -4.24 1.32
C ALA A 47 -5.49 -4.24 2.11
N THR A 48 -5.49 -4.95 3.23
CA THR A 48 -6.67 -5.00 4.07
C THR A 48 -7.00 -3.63 4.63
N TRP A 49 -5.98 -2.90 5.02
CA TRP A 49 -6.19 -1.57 5.57
C TRP A 49 -6.79 -0.65 4.51
N LEU A 50 -6.29 -0.74 3.28
CA LEU A 50 -6.83 0.08 2.21
C LEU A 50 -8.25 -0.33 1.86
N ALA A 51 -8.56 -1.62 1.97
CA ALA A 51 -9.90 -2.10 1.64
C ALA A 51 -10.91 -1.57 2.63
N ARG A 52 -10.48 -1.34 3.87
CA ARG A 52 -11.41 -0.90 4.86
C ARG A 52 -11.38 0.54 5.13
N ASP A 53 -10.73 1.22 4.34
CA ASP A 53 -10.38 2.55 4.54
C ASP A 53 -11.24 3.39 5.35
N ASP A 54 -12.43 3.28 5.31
CA ASP A 54 -13.19 4.20 5.95
C ASP A 54 -13.55 3.84 7.26
N ASP A 55 -13.29 3.06 7.73
CA ASP A 55 -13.87 2.74 8.75
C ASP A 55 -13.41 2.98 9.81
N GLU A 56 -13.71 3.22 10.20
CA GLU A 56 -13.49 3.57 11.19
C GLU A 56 -13.08 2.78 12.13
N GLU A 57 -13.31 1.95 12.22
CA GLU A 57 -13.06 1.25 13.13
C GLU A 57 -11.75 0.94 13.41
N TRP A 58 -10.91 1.17 12.73
CA TRP A 58 -9.75 0.82 13.14
C TRP A 58 -9.16 1.58 14.06
N SER A 59 -9.79 2.47 14.32
CA SER A 59 -9.28 3.12 15.23
C SER A 59 -9.03 2.48 16.39
N GLN A 60 -9.40 1.73 16.66
CA GLN A 60 -9.15 1.20 17.68
C GLN A 60 -8.09 0.63 17.82
N GLU A 61 -7.60 0.59 17.47
CA GLU A 61 -6.53 0.15 17.75
C GLU A 61 -5.99 0.42 18.24
#